data_1c0fc26cdf8da52c42f2bdbb9013e9e6
#
_entry.id   1c0fc26cdf8da52c42f2bdbb9013e9e6
#
_cell.length_a   1.000
_cell.length_b   1.000
_cell.length_c   1.000
_cell.angle_alpha   90.00
_cell.angle_beta   90.00
_cell.angle_gamma   90.00
#
_symmetry.space_group_name_H-M   'P 1'
#
loop_
_entity.id
_entity.type
_entity.pdbx_description
1 polymer ?
#
loop_
_entity_poly.entity_id
_entity_poly.type
_entity_poly.pdbx_seq_one_letter_code
_entity_poly.pdbx_strand_id
1 'polypeptide(L)'
;MATLRRRLADLDRAPTWTGAAEVLHGILDDLLPPSTHRHLPPAEQHALVTVRSALGQLRALDSTPTSPSLAGVEEILGLELDGALPRVGTFGQGVLVAPVEQAVGLDLDALYVVGLAEDLCPGTLREDSLLPERAREATGWALRSSRRRADRTHRSLLAAFDAAPHVTASFPRGDLRRHSHRLPSRWLLPSLRTLSGDADLPATEWERGASSARDTIDGSPSFAGSLRTTRHPATEQEWRVRAHLAGVAPHDPVVAATQEMVRARRGETFSRFDGNLAGVTGLPDHGAGTSAVSPTALESYATCPHAYFLQRLLRVEPVEAPEEIITISAADLGSLVHETMDGLVAEAAARGQLPGHGQPWTLAQRARLLELGEELGERYEAEGRTGHPRLWARQRQWLRTVLDRMLTEDDAWRAEHGAAVVTSELRFGMHGVEPVHVTLPDGREVLLRGSADKVDRRRDGSLLVTDIKTGRKGSFKGMEDDPVLGGSKLQLPAYALAARAAHGDGQTPVEALYWFAGKDSGRVQLPLTEAVMQRYAETLALLVDGIARGAFPQRAPKTADFSYTQCSACNPDGLGHADIRERWVALRTTPELQDYTGLVEPDALAAPAEGEGEDGV
;
A
#
# COMPACT_ATOMS: atom_id res chain seq x y z
N MET A 1 -11.08 40.50 3.83
CA MET A 1 -10.21 39.57 4.63
C MET A 1 -10.53 39.62 6.14
N ALA A 2 -10.56 40.76 6.83
CA ALA A 2 -10.85 40.82 8.26
C ALA A 2 -12.27 40.32 8.62
N THR A 3 -13.28 40.64 7.81
CA THR A 3 -14.67 40.17 7.97
C THR A 3 -14.77 38.64 7.81
N LEU A 4 -14.14 38.08 6.78
CA LEU A 4 -14.14 36.63 6.54
C LEU A 4 -13.46 35.87 7.69
N ARG A 5 -12.31 36.33 8.18
CA ARG A 5 -11.64 35.73 9.34
C ARG A 5 -12.52 35.74 10.60
N ARG A 6 -13.27 36.83 10.82
CA ARG A 6 -14.21 36.91 11.94
C ARG A 6 -15.34 35.89 11.78
N ARG A 7 -15.95 35.80 10.60
CA ARG A 7 -17.01 34.83 10.31
C ARG A 7 -16.54 33.38 10.47
N LEU A 8 -15.32 33.07 10.03
CA LEU A 8 -14.74 31.72 10.23
C LEU A 8 -14.49 31.43 11.72
N ALA A 9 -14.08 32.43 12.51
CA ALA A 9 -13.98 32.27 13.95
C ALA A 9 -15.35 32.13 14.65
N ASP A 10 -16.40 32.73 14.11
CA ASP A 10 -17.78 32.56 14.60
C ASP A 10 -18.29 31.15 14.25
N LEU A 11 -17.90 30.60 13.10
CA LEU A 11 -18.21 29.22 12.72
C LEU A 11 -17.60 28.21 13.71
N ASP A 12 -16.35 28.38 14.07
CA ASP A 12 -15.64 27.50 15.00
C ASP A 12 -16.18 27.56 16.44
N ARG A 13 -16.96 28.63 16.76
CA ARG A 13 -17.63 28.80 18.06
C ARG A 13 -19.11 28.46 18.03
N ALA A 14 -19.65 28.06 16.89
CA ALA A 14 -21.07 27.75 16.77
C ALA A 14 -21.41 26.53 17.66
N PRO A 15 -22.41 26.65 18.56
CA PRO A 15 -22.75 25.57 19.48
C PRO A 15 -23.52 24.42 18.81
N THR A 16 -24.11 24.67 17.65
CA THR A 16 -24.99 23.73 16.93
C THR A 16 -24.68 23.77 15.43
N TRP A 17 -24.99 22.70 14.73
CA TRP A 17 -24.89 22.64 13.27
C TRP A 17 -25.84 23.61 12.57
N THR A 18 -27.00 23.88 13.17
CA THR A 18 -27.92 24.94 12.71
C THR A 18 -27.21 26.30 12.76
N GLY A 19 -26.55 26.65 13.87
CA GLY A 19 -25.79 27.89 13.99
C GLY A 19 -24.65 27.99 13.01
N ALA A 20 -23.92 26.90 12.81
CA ALA A 20 -22.86 26.82 11.80
C ALA A 20 -23.41 27.06 10.37
N ALA A 21 -24.52 26.43 10.00
CA ALA A 21 -25.21 26.67 8.73
C ALA A 21 -25.59 28.13 8.52
N GLU A 22 -26.10 28.81 9.56
CA GLU A 22 -26.48 30.24 9.52
C GLU A 22 -25.26 31.13 9.27
N VAL A 23 -24.15 30.86 9.94
CA VAL A 23 -22.88 31.59 9.71
C VAL A 23 -22.42 31.39 8.27
N LEU A 24 -22.45 30.16 7.73
CA LEU A 24 -22.05 29.84 6.36
C LEU A 24 -22.97 30.50 5.33
N HIS A 25 -24.29 30.50 5.54
CA HIS A 25 -25.22 31.25 4.70
C HIS A 25 -24.90 32.76 4.71
N GLY A 26 -24.56 33.32 5.88
CA GLY A 26 -24.15 34.70 6.01
C GLY A 26 -22.84 34.99 5.24
N ILE A 27 -21.85 34.10 5.26
CA ILE A 27 -20.63 34.22 4.48
C ILE A 27 -20.96 34.23 2.98
N LEU A 28 -21.82 33.31 2.55
CA LEU A 28 -22.24 33.21 1.15
C LEU A 28 -22.97 34.47 0.69
N ASP A 29 -23.85 35.04 1.51
CA ASP A 29 -24.58 36.26 1.20
C ASP A 29 -23.66 37.50 1.21
N ASP A 30 -22.64 37.54 2.08
CA ASP A 30 -21.64 38.59 2.10
C ASP A 30 -20.75 38.57 0.82
N LEU A 31 -20.43 37.37 0.32
CA LEU A 31 -19.59 37.18 -0.89
C LEU A 31 -20.38 37.27 -2.19
N LEU A 32 -21.62 36.76 -2.19
CA LEU A 32 -22.55 36.77 -3.32
C LEU A 32 -23.88 37.39 -2.87
N PRO A 33 -23.99 38.73 -2.82
CA PRO A 33 -25.20 39.40 -2.39
C PRO A 33 -26.41 38.98 -3.21
N PRO A 34 -27.59 38.82 -2.61
CA PRO A 34 -28.83 38.40 -3.31
C PRO A 34 -29.19 39.24 -4.53
N SER A 35 -28.78 40.51 -4.56
CA SER A 35 -28.94 41.42 -5.73
C SER A 35 -28.20 40.97 -6.97
N THR A 36 -27.13 40.20 -6.82
CA THR A 36 -26.30 39.71 -7.93
C THR A 36 -26.78 38.37 -8.51
N HIS A 37 -27.58 37.60 -7.75
CA HIS A 37 -27.97 36.24 -8.13
C HIS A 37 -28.68 36.16 -9.49
N ARG A 38 -29.54 37.13 -9.82
CA ARG A 38 -30.24 37.19 -11.12
C ARG A 38 -29.36 37.50 -12.31
N HIS A 39 -28.13 37.97 -12.06
CA HIS A 39 -27.15 38.31 -13.11
C HIS A 39 -26.13 37.17 -13.33
N LEU A 40 -26.20 36.11 -12.50
CA LEU A 40 -25.36 34.93 -12.70
C LEU A 40 -25.83 34.14 -13.94
N PRO A 41 -24.92 33.51 -14.68
CA PRO A 41 -25.29 32.53 -15.70
C PRO A 41 -26.17 31.41 -15.12
N PRO A 42 -27.03 30.76 -15.91
CA PRO A 42 -27.94 29.70 -15.43
C PRO A 42 -27.22 28.56 -14.67
N ALA A 43 -26.02 28.18 -15.10
CA ALA A 43 -25.20 27.17 -14.43
C ALA A 43 -24.77 27.60 -13.03
N GLU A 44 -24.38 28.86 -12.86
CA GLU A 44 -23.97 29.47 -11.58
C GLU A 44 -25.18 29.63 -10.65
N GLN A 45 -26.36 29.99 -11.19
CA GLN A 45 -27.59 30.03 -10.41
C GLN A 45 -27.94 28.65 -9.83
N HIS A 46 -27.77 27.61 -10.65
CA HIS A 46 -28.02 26.24 -10.23
C HIS A 46 -26.99 25.78 -9.17
N ALA A 47 -25.71 26.06 -9.38
CA ALA A 47 -24.67 25.79 -8.41
C ALA A 47 -24.92 26.49 -7.06
N LEU A 48 -25.39 27.75 -7.09
CA LEU A 48 -25.76 28.48 -5.88
C LEU A 48 -26.90 27.78 -5.13
N VAL A 49 -27.92 27.27 -5.82
CA VAL A 49 -29.02 26.50 -5.22
C VAL A 49 -28.49 25.23 -4.56
N THR A 50 -27.60 24.50 -5.24
CA THR A 50 -26.98 23.27 -4.72
C THR A 50 -26.18 23.54 -3.45
N VAL A 51 -25.31 24.56 -3.46
CA VAL A 51 -24.52 24.96 -2.30
C VAL A 51 -25.43 25.34 -1.13
N ARG A 52 -26.47 26.15 -1.37
CA ARG A 52 -27.43 26.53 -0.30
C ARG A 52 -28.17 25.32 0.27
N SER A 53 -28.52 24.34 -0.58
CA SER A 53 -29.14 23.09 -0.15
C SER A 53 -28.19 22.29 0.75
N ALA A 54 -26.93 22.12 0.35
CA ALA A 54 -25.92 21.42 1.14
C ALA A 54 -25.71 22.11 2.52
N LEU A 55 -25.59 23.43 2.53
CA LEU A 55 -25.52 24.19 3.80
C LEU A 55 -26.75 23.99 4.67
N GLY A 56 -27.94 23.92 4.07
CA GLY A 56 -29.20 23.67 4.78
C GLY A 56 -29.27 22.28 5.40
N GLN A 57 -28.66 21.27 4.78
CA GLN A 57 -28.64 19.89 5.27
C GLN A 57 -27.78 19.72 6.53
N LEU A 58 -26.79 20.57 6.77
CA LEU A 58 -25.99 20.55 7.99
C LEU A 58 -26.86 20.60 9.25
N ARG A 59 -28.05 21.23 9.21
CA ARG A 59 -29.00 21.31 10.34
C ARG A 59 -29.47 19.94 10.83
N ALA A 60 -29.52 18.94 9.95
CA ALA A 60 -29.92 17.60 10.34
C ALA A 60 -28.91 16.93 11.30
N LEU A 61 -27.70 17.42 11.34
CA LEU A 61 -26.64 16.91 12.22
C LEU A 61 -26.80 17.35 13.68
N ASP A 62 -27.71 18.28 13.98
CA ASP A 62 -28.05 18.60 15.38
C ASP A 62 -28.63 17.41 16.15
N SER A 63 -29.06 16.37 15.43
CA SER A 63 -29.50 15.10 16.03
C SER A 63 -28.33 14.18 16.45
N THR A 64 -27.11 14.53 16.08
CA THR A 64 -25.91 13.77 16.43
C THR A 64 -25.21 14.38 17.67
N PRO A 65 -24.44 13.60 18.43
CA PRO A 65 -23.71 14.13 19.58
C PRO A 65 -22.46 14.96 19.23
N THR A 66 -22.21 15.22 17.95
CA THR A 66 -21.03 15.92 17.45
C THR A 66 -21.26 17.43 17.39
N SER A 67 -20.30 18.21 17.86
CA SER A 67 -20.29 19.67 17.70
C SER A 67 -19.66 20.08 16.37
N PRO A 68 -20.15 21.19 15.74
CA PRO A 68 -19.54 21.68 14.52
C PRO A 68 -18.11 22.16 14.76
N SER A 69 -17.24 21.94 13.78
CA SER A 69 -15.89 22.49 13.71
C SER A 69 -15.60 22.86 12.26
N LEU A 70 -14.65 23.75 12.04
CA LEU A 70 -14.27 24.13 10.66
C LEU A 70 -13.84 22.92 9.83
N ALA A 71 -13.04 22.02 10.40
CA ALA A 71 -12.61 20.79 9.73
C ALA A 71 -13.77 19.85 9.42
N GLY A 72 -14.70 19.65 10.37
CA GLY A 72 -15.89 18.82 10.14
C GLY A 72 -16.83 19.39 9.08
N VAL A 73 -16.99 20.71 9.04
CA VAL A 73 -17.76 21.38 7.98
C VAL A 73 -17.09 21.19 6.61
N GLU A 74 -15.77 21.34 6.53
CA GLU A 74 -15.00 21.16 5.28
C GLU A 74 -15.16 19.73 4.76
N GLU A 75 -15.02 18.72 5.62
CA GLU A 75 -15.17 17.31 5.26
C GLU A 75 -16.59 17.01 4.75
N ILE A 76 -17.63 17.43 5.48
CA ILE A 76 -19.02 17.16 5.10
C ILE A 76 -19.39 17.88 3.81
N LEU A 77 -19.03 19.15 3.66
CA LEU A 77 -19.29 19.90 2.43
C LEU A 77 -18.50 19.36 1.25
N GLY A 78 -17.26 18.87 1.48
CA GLY A 78 -16.48 18.17 0.46
C GLY A 78 -17.23 16.97 -0.08
N LEU A 79 -17.72 16.09 0.81
CA LEU A 79 -18.51 14.91 0.43
C LEU A 79 -19.80 15.27 -0.31
N GLU A 80 -20.55 16.28 0.19
CA GLU A 80 -21.83 16.68 -0.41
C GLU A 80 -21.66 17.38 -1.78
N LEU A 81 -20.61 18.19 -1.94
CA LEU A 81 -20.38 18.97 -3.15
C LEU A 81 -19.59 18.21 -4.22
N ASP A 82 -18.84 17.15 -3.85
CA ASP A 82 -18.24 16.18 -4.79
C ASP A 82 -19.26 15.23 -5.42
N GLY A 83 -20.50 15.30 -4.97
CA GLY A 83 -21.61 14.53 -5.53
C GLY A 83 -21.85 14.79 -7.02
N ALA A 84 -22.70 13.97 -7.63
CA ALA A 84 -22.98 14.01 -9.06
C ALA A 84 -23.29 15.43 -9.54
N LEU A 85 -22.49 15.91 -10.51
CA LEU A 85 -22.73 17.17 -11.19
C LEU A 85 -24.18 17.23 -11.68
N PRO A 86 -24.94 18.30 -11.37
CA PRO A 86 -26.27 18.47 -11.89
C PRO A 86 -26.24 18.53 -13.42
N ARG A 87 -27.33 18.17 -14.06
CA ARG A 87 -27.46 18.35 -15.50
C ARG A 87 -27.30 19.84 -15.83
N VAL A 88 -26.29 20.15 -16.63
CA VAL A 88 -26.01 21.50 -17.10
C VAL A 88 -26.60 21.61 -18.51
N GLY A 89 -27.40 22.65 -18.76
CA GLY A 89 -27.95 22.93 -20.08
C GLY A 89 -29.45 22.73 -20.17
N THR A 90 -29.97 22.99 -21.36
CA THR A 90 -31.40 22.87 -21.69
C THR A 90 -31.62 21.54 -22.41
N PHE A 91 -32.64 20.77 -21.99
CA PHE A 91 -32.98 19.52 -22.66
C PHE A 91 -33.28 19.78 -24.14
N GLY A 92 -32.74 18.93 -25.01
CA GLY A 92 -32.91 19.05 -26.48
C GLY A 92 -31.97 20.06 -27.16
N GLN A 93 -31.02 20.65 -26.43
CA GLN A 93 -30.00 21.55 -26.99
C GLN A 93 -28.60 21.14 -26.54
N GLY A 94 -27.64 21.14 -27.47
CA GLY A 94 -26.23 20.84 -27.17
C GLY A 94 -25.93 19.34 -27.13
N VAL A 95 -25.01 18.92 -26.28
CA VAL A 95 -24.54 17.54 -26.15
C VAL A 95 -25.17 16.88 -24.92
N LEU A 96 -25.91 15.78 -25.16
CA LEU A 96 -26.41 14.93 -24.08
C LEU A 96 -25.37 13.83 -23.74
N VAL A 97 -24.91 13.79 -22.50
CA VAL A 97 -24.09 12.68 -21.97
C VAL A 97 -24.96 11.89 -21.00
N ALA A 98 -25.25 10.64 -21.35
CA ALA A 98 -26.20 9.82 -20.59
C ALA A 98 -25.96 8.31 -20.81
N PRO A 99 -26.51 7.43 -19.95
CA PRO A 99 -26.59 6.00 -20.24
C PRO A 99 -27.37 5.72 -21.54
N VAL A 100 -27.00 4.64 -22.24
CA VAL A 100 -27.57 4.29 -23.53
C VAL A 100 -29.11 4.15 -23.51
N GLU A 101 -29.67 3.75 -22.38
CA GLU A 101 -31.11 3.63 -22.16
C GLU A 101 -31.87 4.97 -22.31
N GLN A 102 -31.17 6.08 -22.08
CA GLN A 102 -31.76 7.42 -22.20
C GLN A 102 -31.78 7.96 -23.64
N ALA A 103 -31.04 7.33 -24.56
CA ALA A 103 -31.09 7.68 -25.96
C ALA A 103 -32.31 7.05 -26.69
N VAL A 104 -32.99 6.08 -26.07
CA VAL A 104 -34.13 5.39 -26.67
C VAL A 104 -35.29 6.34 -26.89
N GLY A 105 -35.73 6.45 -28.15
CA GLY A 105 -36.87 7.31 -28.56
C GLY A 105 -36.52 8.80 -28.69
N LEU A 106 -35.24 9.16 -28.64
CA LEU A 106 -34.77 10.50 -28.99
C LEU A 106 -34.57 10.60 -30.52
N ASP A 107 -34.65 11.82 -31.03
CA ASP A 107 -34.27 12.19 -32.39
C ASP A 107 -33.04 13.08 -32.30
N LEU A 108 -31.88 12.52 -32.69
CA LEU A 108 -30.56 13.12 -32.50
C LEU A 108 -29.88 13.35 -33.85
N ASP A 109 -29.13 14.41 -34.02
CA ASP A 109 -28.31 14.65 -35.21
C ASP A 109 -27.16 13.64 -35.34
N ALA A 110 -26.55 13.28 -34.20
CA ALA A 110 -25.45 12.32 -34.12
C ALA A 110 -25.43 11.61 -32.78
N LEU A 111 -25.03 10.33 -32.77
CA LEU A 111 -24.88 9.51 -31.59
C LEU A 111 -23.46 8.94 -31.47
N TYR A 112 -22.82 9.10 -30.33
CA TYR A 112 -21.55 8.49 -30.01
C TYR A 112 -21.73 7.48 -28.85
N VAL A 113 -21.62 6.19 -29.15
CA VAL A 113 -21.69 5.13 -28.13
C VAL A 113 -20.29 4.68 -27.76
N VAL A 114 -19.92 4.92 -26.53
CA VAL A 114 -18.56 4.62 -26.04
C VAL A 114 -18.53 3.40 -25.13
N GLY A 115 -17.37 2.73 -25.05
CA GLY A 115 -17.16 1.64 -24.11
C GLY A 115 -17.70 0.28 -24.52
N LEU A 116 -17.91 0.02 -25.81
CA LEU A 116 -18.41 -1.25 -26.34
C LEU A 116 -17.32 -2.35 -26.39
N ALA A 117 -16.59 -2.54 -25.29
CA ALA A 117 -15.70 -3.70 -25.08
C ALA A 117 -16.45 -4.83 -24.37
N GLU A 118 -16.09 -6.07 -24.62
CA GLU A 118 -16.77 -7.27 -24.11
C GLU A 118 -16.83 -7.33 -22.58
N ASP A 119 -15.78 -6.88 -21.90
CA ASP A 119 -15.70 -6.83 -20.44
C ASP A 119 -16.43 -5.64 -19.79
N LEU A 120 -16.83 -4.65 -20.60
CA LEU A 120 -17.59 -3.46 -20.18
C LEU A 120 -19.07 -3.53 -20.56
N CYS A 121 -19.37 -3.95 -21.78
CA CYS A 121 -20.72 -3.99 -22.35
C CYS A 121 -20.90 -5.25 -23.19
N PRO A 122 -21.67 -6.26 -22.77
CA PRO A 122 -22.51 -6.30 -21.57
C PRO A 122 -21.74 -6.46 -20.26
N GLY A 123 -20.44 -6.68 -20.29
CA GLY A 123 -19.64 -7.01 -19.13
C GLY A 123 -19.88 -8.44 -18.62
N THR A 124 -19.30 -8.76 -17.49
CA THR A 124 -19.49 -10.06 -16.84
C THR A 124 -20.77 -10.03 -16.02
N LEU A 125 -21.72 -10.91 -16.35
CA LEU A 125 -22.91 -11.11 -15.53
C LEU A 125 -22.49 -11.85 -14.26
N ARG A 126 -22.24 -11.10 -13.20
CA ARG A 126 -21.99 -11.67 -11.88
C ARG A 126 -23.31 -11.94 -11.19
N GLU A 127 -23.44 -13.16 -10.66
CA GLU A 127 -24.53 -13.50 -9.79
C GLU A 127 -24.32 -12.82 -8.43
N ASP A 128 -25.40 -12.21 -7.92
CA ASP A 128 -25.38 -11.62 -6.59
C ASP A 128 -25.34 -12.74 -5.54
N SER A 129 -24.31 -12.75 -4.70
CA SER A 129 -24.11 -13.79 -3.68
C SER A 129 -25.21 -13.81 -2.61
N LEU A 130 -25.83 -12.66 -2.34
CA LEU A 130 -26.93 -12.53 -1.38
C LEU A 130 -28.29 -12.82 -2.01
N LEU A 131 -28.43 -12.59 -3.32
CA LEU A 131 -29.67 -12.78 -4.06
C LEU A 131 -29.41 -13.54 -5.39
N PRO A 132 -29.06 -14.83 -5.29
CA PRO A 132 -28.75 -15.66 -6.45
C PRO A 132 -29.97 -15.85 -7.37
N GLU A 133 -29.73 -16.19 -8.65
CA GLU A 133 -30.80 -16.34 -9.66
C GLU A 133 -31.90 -17.32 -9.21
N ARG A 134 -31.55 -18.40 -8.54
CA ARG A 134 -32.51 -19.35 -7.95
C ARG A 134 -33.47 -18.72 -6.94
N ALA A 135 -32.98 -17.73 -6.15
CA ALA A 135 -33.84 -17.01 -5.22
C ALA A 135 -34.78 -16.04 -5.94
N ARG A 136 -34.33 -15.45 -7.06
CA ARG A 136 -35.14 -14.63 -7.95
C ARG A 136 -36.24 -15.45 -8.64
N GLU A 137 -35.91 -16.64 -9.10
CA GLU A 137 -36.85 -17.59 -9.68
C GLU A 137 -37.94 -18.00 -8.69
N ALA A 138 -37.56 -18.28 -7.44
CA ALA A 138 -38.51 -18.64 -6.38
C ALA A 138 -39.56 -17.55 -6.11
N THR A 139 -39.30 -16.30 -6.48
CA THR A 139 -40.30 -15.20 -6.42
C THR A 139 -41.25 -15.16 -7.60
N GLY A 140 -41.24 -16.19 -8.47
CA GLY A 140 -41.99 -16.14 -9.73
C GLY A 140 -41.50 -15.03 -10.68
N TRP A 141 -40.23 -14.68 -10.58
CA TRP A 141 -39.60 -13.58 -11.33
C TRP A 141 -40.15 -12.18 -11.00
N ALA A 142 -40.76 -12.00 -9.85
CA ALA A 142 -41.09 -10.66 -9.35
C ALA A 142 -39.81 -9.81 -9.22
N LEU A 143 -38.69 -10.47 -8.86
CA LEU A 143 -37.34 -9.88 -8.93
C LEU A 143 -36.71 -10.24 -10.29
N ARG A 144 -36.24 -9.21 -10.99
CA ARG A 144 -35.72 -9.38 -12.36
C ARG A 144 -34.41 -10.15 -12.40
N SER A 145 -34.27 -11.11 -13.33
CA SER A 145 -33.01 -11.83 -13.55
C SER A 145 -31.92 -10.95 -14.17
N SER A 146 -30.66 -11.30 -13.93
CA SER A 146 -29.49 -10.64 -14.53
C SER A 146 -29.50 -10.74 -16.06
N ARG A 147 -29.96 -11.88 -16.60
CA ARG A 147 -30.14 -12.06 -18.07
C ARG A 147 -31.13 -11.06 -18.66
N ARG A 148 -32.29 -10.90 -18.02
CA ARG A 148 -33.29 -9.92 -18.47
C ARG A 148 -32.80 -8.48 -18.44
N ARG A 149 -31.82 -8.19 -17.55
CA ARG A 149 -31.14 -6.88 -17.54
C ARG A 149 -30.27 -6.72 -18.78
N ALA A 150 -29.43 -7.71 -19.09
CA ALA A 150 -28.59 -7.69 -20.28
C ALA A 150 -29.42 -7.58 -21.56
N ASP A 151 -30.51 -8.38 -21.68
CA ASP A 151 -31.42 -8.30 -22.84
C ASP A 151 -32.10 -6.92 -23.01
N ARG A 152 -32.37 -6.24 -21.88
CA ARG A 152 -32.92 -4.87 -21.92
C ARG A 152 -31.85 -3.90 -22.43
N THR A 153 -30.64 -3.93 -21.84
CA THR A 153 -29.55 -3.05 -22.26
C THR A 153 -29.21 -3.27 -23.73
N HIS A 154 -29.23 -4.52 -24.22
CA HIS A 154 -29.05 -4.81 -25.66
C HIS A 154 -30.15 -4.21 -26.53
N ARG A 155 -31.42 -4.36 -26.13
CA ARG A 155 -32.53 -3.72 -26.84
C ARG A 155 -32.42 -2.20 -26.83
N SER A 156 -32.03 -1.60 -25.70
CA SER A 156 -31.82 -0.16 -25.62
C SER A 156 -30.67 0.29 -26.52
N LEU A 157 -29.59 -0.49 -26.62
CA LEU A 157 -28.49 -0.21 -27.54
C LEU A 157 -28.94 -0.22 -29.00
N LEU A 158 -29.71 -1.25 -29.39
CA LEU A 158 -30.24 -1.33 -30.76
C LEU A 158 -31.18 -0.17 -31.08
N ALA A 159 -32.07 0.17 -30.13
CA ALA A 159 -32.98 1.31 -30.28
C ALA A 159 -32.25 2.66 -30.28
N ALA A 160 -31.14 2.76 -29.52
CA ALA A 160 -30.30 3.97 -29.53
C ALA A 160 -29.58 4.13 -30.89
N PHE A 161 -29.14 3.04 -31.53
CA PHE A 161 -28.52 3.11 -32.84
C PHE A 161 -29.48 3.63 -33.92
N ASP A 162 -30.80 3.49 -33.72
CA ASP A 162 -31.85 4.03 -34.60
C ASP A 162 -32.23 5.49 -34.24
N ALA A 163 -31.68 6.04 -33.19
CA ALA A 163 -32.00 7.40 -32.70
C ALA A 163 -31.27 8.52 -33.46
N ALA A 164 -30.31 8.20 -34.33
CA ALA A 164 -29.53 9.18 -35.07
C ALA A 164 -29.13 8.68 -36.45
N PRO A 165 -29.11 9.55 -37.50
CA PRO A 165 -28.62 9.19 -38.83
C PRO A 165 -27.11 8.92 -38.86
N HIS A 166 -26.35 9.52 -37.92
CA HIS A 166 -24.92 9.35 -37.81
C HIS A 166 -24.57 8.71 -36.47
N VAL A 167 -24.12 7.45 -36.50
CA VAL A 167 -23.74 6.69 -35.30
C VAL A 167 -22.27 6.35 -35.33
N THR A 168 -21.57 6.71 -34.29
CA THR A 168 -20.18 6.29 -34.02
C THR A 168 -20.15 5.39 -32.78
N ALA A 169 -19.77 4.13 -32.97
CA ALA A 169 -19.59 3.17 -31.87
C ALA A 169 -18.11 2.94 -31.63
N SER A 170 -17.68 2.96 -30.35
CA SER A 170 -16.27 2.79 -30.02
C SER A 170 -16.04 1.87 -28.83
N PHE A 171 -14.88 1.22 -28.81
CA PHE A 171 -14.41 0.43 -27.66
C PHE A 171 -12.92 0.70 -27.40
N PRO A 172 -12.50 0.68 -26.12
CA PRO A 172 -11.10 0.80 -25.78
C PRO A 172 -10.35 -0.50 -26.09
N ARG A 173 -9.17 -0.41 -26.73
CA ARG A 173 -8.34 -1.58 -27.07
C ARG A 173 -7.59 -2.16 -25.86
N GLY A 174 -7.42 -1.40 -24.82
CA GLY A 174 -6.68 -1.78 -23.62
C GLY A 174 -7.07 -0.94 -22.42
N ASP A 175 -6.40 -1.23 -21.32
CA ASP A 175 -6.54 -0.50 -20.07
C ASP A 175 -5.12 -0.24 -19.55
N LEU A 176 -4.83 0.99 -19.12
CA LEU A 176 -3.52 1.36 -18.57
C LEU A 176 -3.16 0.57 -17.29
N ARG A 177 -4.16 -0.03 -16.64
CA ARG A 177 -4.01 -0.83 -15.41
C ARG A 177 -3.87 -2.33 -15.68
N ARG A 178 -4.03 -2.78 -16.94
CA ARG A 178 -3.99 -4.20 -17.32
C ARG A 178 -3.24 -4.38 -18.62
N HIS A 179 -2.31 -5.32 -18.67
CA HIS A 179 -1.58 -5.67 -19.89
C HIS A 179 -2.40 -6.51 -20.89
N SER A 180 -3.70 -6.68 -20.66
CA SER A 180 -4.58 -7.45 -21.54
C SER A 180 -5.27 -6.57 -22.57
N HIS A 181 -5.28 -7.04 -23.82
CA HIS A 181 -6.10 -6.45 -24.86
C HIS A 181 -7.58 -6.67 -24.56
N ARG A 182 -8.39 -5.62 -24.82
CA ARG A 182 -9.85 -5.72 -24.76
C ARG A 182 -10.39 -6.11 -26.14
N LEU A 183 -11.40 -6.95 -26.15
CA LEU A 183 -12.10 -7.36 -27.35
C LEU A 183 -13.34 -6.48 -27.56
N PRO A 184 -13.77 -6.26 -28.84
CA PRO A 184 -15.04 -5.62 -29.10
C PRO A 184 -16.19 -6.43 -28.49
N SER A 185 -17.20 -5.72 -28.02
CA SER A 185 -18.42 -6.32 -27.50
C SER A 185 -19.05 -7.29 -28.53
N ARG A 186 -19.56 -8.42 -28.04
CA ARG A 186 -20.39 -9.32 -28.85
C ARG A 186 -21.58 -8.62 -29.50
N TRP A 187 -22.03 -7.50 -28.94
CA TRP A 187 -23.13 -6.70 -29.49
C TRP A 187 -22.67 -5.75 -30.57
N LEU A 188 -21.40 -5.38 -30.65
CA LEU A 188 -20.78 -4.61 -31.71
C LEU A 188 -20.28 -5.50 -32.86
N LEU A 189 -19.98 -6.76 -32.59
CA LEU A 189 -19.40 -7.67 -33.58
C LEU A 189 -20.24 -7.85 -34.85
N PRO A 190 -21.59 -7.93 -34.81
CA PRO A 190 -22.41 -7.97 -36.03
C PRO A 190 -22.21 -6.76 -36.94
N SER A 191 -22.11 -5.56 -36.35
CA SER A 191 -21.84 -4.33 -37.11
C SER A 191 -20.44 -4.33 -37.74
N LEU A 192 -19.44 -4.80 -37.01
CA LEU A 192 -18.08 -4.95 -37.54
C LEU A 192 -18.02 -5.93 -38.70
N ARG A 193 -18.75 -7.05 -38.64
CA ARG A 193 -18.88 -8.04 -39.73
C ARG A 193 -19.54 -7.44 -40.97
N THR A 194 -20.61 -6.71 -40.77
CA THR A 194 -21.30 -6.04 -41.86
C THR A 194 -20.43 -5.00 -42.55
N LEU A 195 -19.77 -4.13 -41.76
CA LEU A 195 -18.93 -3.07 -42.30
C LEU A 195 -17.65 -3.61 -42.97
N SER A 196 -17.07 -4.69 -42.46
CA SER A 196 -15.90 -5.30 -43.07
C SER A 196 -16.19 -6.21 -44.27
N GLY A 197 -17.46 -6.60 -44.48
CA GLY A 197 -17.85 -7.59 -45.47
C GLY A 197 -17.43 -9.04 -45.12
N ASP A 198 -16.96 -9.31 -43.94
CA ASP A 198 -16.51 -10.61 -43.44
C ASP A 198 -17.51 -11.14 -42.37
N ALA A 199 -18.41 -12.00 -42.79
CA ALA A 199 -19.46 -12.55 -41.93
C ALA A 199 -18.91 -13.45 -40.80
N ASP A 200 -17.71 -14.02 -40.99
CA ASP A 200 -17.06 -14.95 -40.05
C ASP A 200 -15.95 -14.27 -39.20
N LEU A 201 -15.81 -12.96 -39.28
CA LEU A 201 -14.79 -12.20 -38.53
C LEU A 201 -14.88 -12.52 -37.03
N PRO A 202 -13.83 -13.14 -36.43
CA PRO A 202 -13.80 -13.38 -35.00
C PRO A 202 -13.46 -12.08 -34.25
N ALA A 203 -13.96 -11.94 -33.03
CA ALA A 203 -13.68 -10.77 -32.18
C ALA A 203 -12.17 -10.55 -31.92
N THR A 204 -11.40 -11.62 -31.89
CA THR A 204 -9.93 -11.58 -31.69
C THR A 204 -9.17 -11.03 -32.90
N GLU A 205 -9.77 -11.02 -34.09
CA GLU A 205 -9.17 -10.56 -35.34
C GLU A 205 -9.89 -9.31 -35.89
N TRP A 206 -10.55 -8.54 -35.05
CA TRP A 206 -11.30 -7.35 -35.47
C TRP A 206 -10.42 -6.35 -36.27
N GLU A 207 -9.10 -6.30 -36.02
CA GLU A 207 -8.15 -5.45 -36.77
C GLU A 207 -8.05 -5.84 -38.25
N ARG A 208 -8.26 -7.13 -38.58
CA ARG A 208 -8.34 -7.58 -39.96
C ARG A 208 -9.58 -6.93 -40.67
N GLY A 209 -10.71 -6.90 -39.95
CA GLY A 209 -11.91 -6.20 -40.45
C GLY A 209 -11.68 -4.70 -40.60
N ALA A 210 -11.02 -4.07 -39.66
CA ALA A 210 -10.66 -2.65 -39.73
C ALA A 210 -9.76 -2.35 -40.94
N SER A 211 -8.82 -3.23 -41.24
CA SER A 211 -7.90 -3.08 -42.40
C SER A 211 -8.64 -3.14 -43.73
N SER A 212 -9.76 -3.87 -43.80
CA SER A 212 -10.61 -3.99 -45.02
C SER A 212 -11.57 -2.83 -45.20
N ALA A 213 -11.97 -2.15 -44.14
CA ALA A 213 -13.02 -1.13 -44.09
C ALA A 213 -12.54 0.21 -43.51
N ARG A 214 -11.38 0.69 -43.96
CA ARG A 214 -10.70 1.89 -43.43
C ARG A 214 -11.52 3.18 -43.44
N ASP A 215 -12.50 3.27 -44.30
CA ASP A 215 -13.38 4.45 -44.39
C ASP A 215 -14.48 4.47 -43.32
N THR A 216 -14.75 3.31 -42.70
CA THR A 216 -15.83 3.14 -41.74
C THR A 216 -15.38 2.62 -40.39
N ILE A 217 -14.22 1.96 -40.33
CA ILE A 217 -13.63 1.42 -39.11
C ILE A 217 -12.23 2.05 -38.89
N ASP A 218 -12.14 2.93 -37.93
CA ASP A 218 -10.87 3.56 -37.51
C ASP A 218 -10.32 2.90 -36.27
N GLY A 219 -9.02 2.64 -36.25
CA GLY A 219 -8.34 2.04 -35.13
C GLY A 219 -7.05 2.77 -34.75
N SER A 220 -6.97 3.28 -33.54
CA SER A 220 -5.74 3.85 -33.02
C SER A 220 -4.84 2.78 -32.42
N PRO A 221 -3.60 2.58 -32.92
CA PRO A 221 -2.68 1.56 -32.41
C PRO A 221 -2.13 1.89 -31.01
N SER A 222 -2.08 3.15 -30.62
CA SER A 222 -1.66 3.58 -29.29
C SER A 222 -2.18 4.98 -28.95
N PHE A 223 -2.36 5.27 -27.67
CA PHE A 223 -2.72 6.60 -27.18
C PHE A 223 -1.69 7.66 -27.64
N ALA A 224 -0.40 7.40 -27.40
CA ALA A 224 0.66 8.32 -27.81
C ALA A 224 0.75 8.50 -29.34
N GLY A 225 0.48 7.44 -30.12
CA GLY A 225 0.41 7.52 -31.57
C GLY A 225 -0.75 8.37 -32.05
N SER A 226 -1.93 8.21 -31.44
CA SER A 226 -3.12 8.97 -31.79
C SER A 226 -2.99 10.47 -31.49
N LEU A 227 -2.27 10.85 -30.42
CA LEU A 227 -2.01 12.26 -30.13
C LEU A 227 -1.29 13.01 -31.27
N ARG A 228 -0.49 12.31 -32.08
CA ARG A 228 0.20 12.92 -33.23
C ARG A 228 -0.74 13.19 -34.40
N THR A 229 -1.76 12.38 -34.56
CA THR A 229 -2.66 12.37 -35.73
C THR A 229 -4.04 12.93 -35.45
N THR A 230 -4.49 12.95 -34.17
CA THR A 230 -5.80 13.46 -33.82
C THR A 230 -5.98 14.92 -34.25
N ARG A 231 -7.10 15.23 -34.84
CA ARG A 231 -7.45 16.59 -35.29
C ARG A 231 -7.80 17.49 -34.09
N HIS A 232 -8.47 16.91 -33.12
CA HIS A 232 -8.98 17.61 -31.94
C HIS A 232 -8.55 16.88 -30.66
N PRO A 233 -7.47 17.32 -30.00
CA PRO A 233 -7.12 16.83 -28.66
C PRO A 233 -8.25 17.07 -27.67
N ALA A 234 -8.51 16.14 -26.77
CA ALA A 234 -9.62 16.22 -25.84
C ALA A 234 -9.34 17.14 -24.64
N THR A 235 -8.06 17.31 -24.28
CA THR A 235 -7.63 18.09 -23.13
C THR A 235 -6.54 19.10 -23.50
N GLU A 236 -6.36 20.11 -22.66
CA GLU A 236 -5.26 21.07 -22.80
C GLU A 236 -3.88 20.39 -22.70
N GLN A 237 -3.76 19.37 -21.84
CA GLN A 237 -2.52 18.59 -21.71
C GLN A 237 -2.21 17.82 -23.01
N GLU A 238 -3.20 17.18 -23.60
CA GLU A 238 -3.03 16.50 -24.90
C GLU A 238 -2.62 17.48 -26.00
N TRP A 239 -3.22 18.68 -26.02
CA TRP A 239 -2.86 19.74 -26.95
C TRP A 239 -1.42 20.20 -26.74
N ARG A 240 -0.99 20.41 -25.49
CA ARG A 240 0.38 20.80 -25.15
C ARG A 240 1.39 19.73 -25.56
N VAL A 241 1.11 18.45 -25.25
CA VAL A 241 1.97 17.34 -25.65
C VAL A 241 2.08 17.25 -27.17
N ARG A 242 0.97 17.36 -27.89
CA ARG A 242 0.94 17.38 -29.35
C ARG A 242 1.74 18.55 -29.94
N ALA A 243 1.54 19.76 -29.43
CA ALA A 243 2.25 20.95 -29.88
C ALA A 243 3.77 20.81 -29.66
N HIS A 244 4.15 20.20 -28.52
CA HIS A 244 5.54 19.89 -28.24
C HIS A 244 6.13 18.83 -29.18
N LEU A 245 5.40 17.74 -29.43
CA LEU A 245 5.81 16.70 -30.38
C LEU A 245 5.93 17.23 -31.82
N ALA A 246 5.16 18.25 -32.18
CA ALA A 246 5.21 18.94 -33.46
C ALA A 246 6.32 20.02 -33.53
N GLY A 247 7.03 20.30 -32.43
CA GLY A 247 8.05 21.34 -32.36
C GLY A 247 7.49 22.77 -32.40
N VAL A 248 6.19 22.96 -32.18
CA VAL A 248 5.48 24.25 -32.31
C VAL A 248 5.28 24.93 -30.97
N ALA A 249 5.34 24.18 -29.85
CA ALA A 249 5.14 24.75 -28.53
C ALA A 249 6.37 25.51 -28.04
N PRO A 250 6.19 26.66 -27.36
CA PRO A 250 7.25 27.24 -26.56
C PRO A 250 7.70 26.27 -25.47
N HIS A 251 8.88 26.52 -24.90
CA HIS A 251 9.43 25.71 -23.84
C HIS A 251 8.45 25.57 -22.67
N ASP A 252 7.86 24.38 -22.52
CA ASP A 252 6.99 24.04 -21.39
C ASP A 252 7.84 23.36 -20.31
N PRO A 253 7.99 23.97 -19.09
CA PRO A 253 8.86 23.44 -18.05
C PRO A 253 8.41 22.06 -17.55
N VAL A 254 7.11 21.76 -17.56
CA VAL A 254 6.58 20.43 -17.14
C VAL A 254 6.97 19.36 -18.15
N VAL A 255 6.82 19.65 -19.44
CA VAL A 255 7.20 18.73 -20.51
C VAL A 255 8.71 18.52 -20.52
N ALA A 256 9.50 19.58 -20.34
CA ALA A 256 10.96 19.49 -20.27
C ALA A 256 11.42 18.64 -19.09
N ALA A 257 10.85 18.86 -17.89
CA ALA A 257 11.14 18.06 -16.69
C ALA A 257 10.74 16.58 -16.87
N THR A 258 9.58 16.32 -17.49
CA THR A 258 9.13 14.96 -17.81
C THR A 258 10.07 14.26 -18.78
N GLN A 259 10.54 14.98 -19.82
CA GLN A 259 11.51 14.43 -20.77
C GLN A 259 12.87 14.16 -20.13
N GLU A 260 13.33 15.03 -19.23
CA GLU A 260 14.53 14.81 -18.45
C GLU A 260 14.41 13.54 -17.62
N MET A 261 13.29 13.37 -16.89
CA MET A 261 12.99 12.17 -16.12
C MET A 261 13.00 10.91 -17.00
N VAL A 262 12.31 10.93 -18.13
CA VAL A 262 12.24 9.76 -19.05
C VAL A 262 13.62 9.42 -19.61
N ARG A 263 14.42 10.43 -20.00
CA ARG A 263 15.79 10.19 -20.49
C ARG A 263 16.67 9.61 -19.39
N ALA A 264 16.63 10.19 -18.20
CA ALA A 264 17.40 9.73 -17.06
C ALA A 264 17.06 8.27 -16.69
N ARG A 265 15.76 7.94 -16.62
CA ARG A 265 15.30 6.57 -16.31
C ARG A 265 15.58 5.55 -17.40
N ARG A 266 15.86 5.97 -18.64
CA ARG A 266 16.30 5.09 -19.74
C ARG A 266 17.82 5.02 -19.87
N GLY A 267 18.56 5.89 -19.18
CA GLY A 267 20.01 5.89 -19.17
C GLY A 267 20.60 4.84 -18.23
N GLU A 268 21.92 4.69 -18.24
CA GLU A 268 22.65 3.72 -17.42
C GLU A 268 23.19 4.32 -16.12
N THR A 269 22.87 5.58 -15.82
CA THR A 269 23.35 6.27 -14.63
C THR A 269 22.30 6.26 -13.52
N PHE A 270 22.75 6.08 -12.29
CA PHE A 270 21.90 6.22 -11.10
C PHE A 270 21.59 7.71 -10.84
N SER A 271 20.41 8.14 -11.24
CA SER A 271 19.99 9.55 -11.23
C SER A 271 19.07 9.89 -10.05
N ARG A 272 18.78 11.19 -9.87
CA ARG A 272 17.78 11.66 -8.88
C ARG A 272 16.39 11.03 -9.07
N PHE A 273 16.04 10.65 -10.28
CA PHE A 273 14.76 10.00 -10.59
C PHE A 273 14.76 8.50 -10.28
N ASP A 274 15.88 7.97 -9.85
CA ASP A 274 16.06 6.58 -9.44
C ASP A 274 16.28 6.46 -7.93
N GLY A 275 16.24 7.57 -7.21
CA GLY A 275 16.50 7.64 -5.78
C GLY A 275 17.93 8.02 -5.39
N ASN A 276 18.71 8.61 -6.32
CA ASN A 276 19.98 9.24 -5.98
C ASN A 276 19.73 10.64 -5.40
N LEU A 277 19.85 10.77 -4.09
CA LEU A 277 19.70 12.02 -3.36
C LEU A 277 21.04 12.57 -2.86
N ALA A 278 22.14 12.21 -3.53
CA ALA A 278 23.47 12.72 -3.20
C ALA A 278 23.46 14.27 -3.22
N GLY A 279 24.00 14.87 -2.16
CA GLY A 279 24.01 16.32 -1.98
C GLY A 279 22.74 16.94 -1.39
N VAL A 280 21.69 16.15 -1.13
CA VAL A 280 20.53 16.63 -0.36
C VAL A 280 20.92 16.73 1.11
N THR A 281 20.68 17.90 1.71
CA THR A 281 20.96 18.14 3.13
C THR A 281 19.85 17.60 4.03
N GLY A 282 20.20 17.18 5.25
CA GLY A 282 19.24 16.69 6.25
C GLY A 282 18.93 15.19 6.16
N LEU A 283 19.66 14.43 5.35
CA LEU A 283 19.60 12.98 5.41
C LEU A 283 20.21 12.46 6.74
N PRO A 284 19.70 11.35 7.30
CA PRO A 284 20.24 10.79 8.52
C PRO A 284 21.69 10.31 8.33
N ASP A 285 22.55 10.68 9.26
CA ASP A 285 23.89 10.10 9.39
C ASP A 285 23.92 9.30 10.71
N HIS A 286 23.58 8.02 10.61
CA HIS A 286 23.58 7.12 11.75
C HIS A 286 25.00 6.72 12.19
N GLY A 287 26.01 6.91 11.31
CA GLY A 287 27.42 6.68 11.63
C GLY A 287 28.05 7.82 12.45
N ALA A 288 27.38 8.96 12.58
CA ALA A 288 27.85 10.07 13.42
C ALA A 288 27.67 9.82 14.94
N GLY A 289 27.02 8.75 15.36
CA GLY A 289 26.80 8.43 16.78
C GLY A 289 25.92 9.42 17.54
N THR A 290 25.09 10.21 16.84
CA THR A 290 24.28 11.27 17.47
C THR A 290 22.84 10.87 17.72
N SER A 291 22.34 9.85 17.04
CA SER A 291 20.95 9.37 17.15
C SER A 291 20.87 7.85 17.05
N ALA A 292 20.06 7.24 17.92
CA ALA A 292 19.88 5.79 17.90
C ALA A 292 18.89 5.36 16.80
N VAL A 293 19.26 4.32 16.04
CA VAL A 293 18.45 3.70 14.99
C VAL A 293 18.05 2.27 15.39
N SER A 294 16.88 1.81 14.97
CA SER A 294 16.49 0.41 15.21
C SER A 294 17.11 -0.54 14.18
N PRO A 295 17.49 -1.77 14.56
CA PRO A 295 17.93 -2.79 13.61
C PRO A 295 16.91 -3.00 12.49
N THR A 296 15.62 -3.02 12.81
CA THR A 296 14.53 -3.18 11.83
C THR A 296 14.46 -2.05 10.80
N ALA A 297 14.86 -0.83 11.15
CA ALA A 297 14.94 0.26 10.18
C ALA A 297 16.08 0.02 9.18
N LEU A 298 17.25 -0.45 9.66
CA LEU A 298 18.37 -0.79 8.79
C LEU A 298 18.08 -2.04 7.93
N GLU A 299 17.39 -3.05 8.47
CA GLU A 299 16.88 -4.20 7.71
C GLU A 299 15.93 -3.78 6.59
N SER A 300 15.10 -2.77 6.85
CA SER A 300 14.21 -2.19 5.83
C SER A 300 15.02 -1.56 4.68
N TYR A 301 16.11 -0.86 4.99
CA TYR A 301 17.03 -0.31 3.98
C TYR A 301 17.75 -1.43 3.22
N ALA A 302 18.26 -2.43 3.90
CA ALA A 302 18.90 -3.58 3.25
C ALA A 302 17.95 -4.33 2.31
N THR A 303 16.67 -4.43 2.68
CA THR A 303 15.65 -5.08 1.86
C THR A 303 15.27 -4.25 0.64
N CYS A 304 14.96 -2.98 0.83
CA CYS A 304 14.64 -2.03 -0.24
C CYS A 304 14.88 -0.59 0.22
N PRO A 305 15.95 0.09 -0.24
CA PRO A 305 16.26 1.46 0.13
C PRO A 305 15.14 2.46 -0.15
N HIS A 306 14.39 2.24 -1.24
CA HIS A 306 13.24 3.06 -1.58
C HIS A 306 12.09 2.93 -0.56
N ALA A 307 11.79 1.72 -0.10
CA ALA A 307 10.79 1.51 0.95
C ALA A 307 11.22 2.19 2.27
N TYR A 308 12.50 2.09 2.63
CA TYR A 308 13.06 2.82 3.77
C TYR A 308 12.86 4.33 3.64
N PHE A 309 13.17 4.90 2.47
CA PHE A 309 13.00 6.33 2.19
C PHE A 309 11.54 6.77 2.40
N LEU A 310 10.58 6.06 1.82
CA LEU A 310 9.17 6.39 1.96
C LEU A 310 8.69 6.23 3.41
N GLN A 311 8.93 5.07 4.03
CA GLN A 311 8.32 4.72 5.31
C GLN A 311 9.06 5.35 6.51
N ARG A 312 10.40 5.48 6.45
CA ARG A 312 11.21 5.94 7.60
C ARG A 312 11.57 7.41 7.51
N LEU A 313 11.88 7.93 6.31
CA LEU A 313 12.24 9.35 6.15
C LEU A 313 11.03 10.21 5.87
N LEU A 314 10.20 9.85 4.90
CA LEU A 314 8.99 10.60 4.57
C LEU A 314 7.78 10.24 5.46
N ARG A 315 7.85 9.13 6.22
CA ARG A 315 6.76 8.63 7.07
C ARG A 315 5.45 8.43 6.32
N VAL A 316 5.56 7.96 5.07
CA VAL A 316 4.40 7.58 4.27
C VAL A 316 3.87 6.26 4.80
N GLU A 317 2.65 6.27 5.28
CA GLU A 317 1.95 5.09 5.78
C GLU A 317 0.73 4.81 4.91
N PRO A 318 0.34 3.54 4.74
CA PRO A 318 -0.93 3.20 4.11
C PRO A 318 -2.10 3.83 4.90
N VAL A 319 -3.11 4.30 4.20
CA VAL A 319 -4.35 4.71 4.87
C VAL A 319 -4.99 3.47 5.45
N GLU A 320 -5.20 3.46 6.75
CA GLU A 320 -5.93 2.39 7.41
C GLU A 320 -7.42 2.52 7.11
N ALA A 321 -8.02 1.44 6.62
CA ALA A 321 -9.44 1.30 6.41
C ALA A 321 -9.96 0.20 7.37
N PRO A 322 -10.37 0.56 8.61
CA PRO A 322 -10.78 -0.42 9.63
C PRO A 322 -11.91 -1.33 9.15
N GLU A 323 -12.80 -0.83 8.29
CA GLU A 323 -13.89 -1.58 7.69
C GLU A 323 -13.41 -2.68 6.71
N GLU A 324 -12.18 -2.62 6.21
CA GLU A 324 -11.58 -3.61 5.33
C GLU A 324 -10.81 -4.69 6.09
N ILE A 325 -10.63 -4.54 7.41
CA ILE A 325 -9.95 -5.52 8.25
C ILE A 325 -10.85 -6.74 8.42
N ILE A 326 -10.60 -7.77 7.62
CA ILE A 326 -11.34 -9.04 7.69
C ILE A 326 -10.77 -9.97 8.76
N THR A 327 -9.44 -9.98 8.91
CA THR A 327 -8.72 -10.80 9.90
C THR A 327 -7.66 -9.96 10.57
N ILE A 328 -7.30 -10.31 11.81
CA ILE A 328 -6.16 -9.69 12.50
C ILE A 328 -4.91 -9.75 11.62
N SER A 329 -4.17 -8.65 11.56
CA SER A 329 -2.91 -8.60 10.81
C SER A 329 -1.85 -9.52 11.41
N ALA A 330 -0.87 -9.96 10.61
CA ALA A 330 0.25 -10.76 11.11
C ALA A 330 1.10 -9.98 12.14
N ALA A 331 1.20 -8.66 11.97
CA ALA A 331 1.91 -7.77 12.91
C ALA A 331 1.17 -7.68 14.24
N ASP A 332 -0.15 -7.43 14.22
CA ASP A 332 -0.97 -7.37 15.43
C ASP A 332 -1.00 -8.69 16.18
N LEU A 333 -1.10 -9.80 15.45
CA LEU A 333 -1.03 -11.12 16.06
C LEU A 333 0.35 -11.39 16.71
N GLY A 334 1.42 -10.96 16.07
CA GLY A 334 2.77 -10.98 16.64
C GLY A 334 2.84 -10.17 17.92
N SER A 335 2.42 -8.91 17.89
CA SER A 335 2.40 -8.02 19.05
C SER A 335 1.58 -8.60 20.20
N LEU A 336 0.42 -9.20 19.91
CA LEU A 336 -0.43 -9.85 20.93
C LEU A 336 0.30 -11.01 21.65
N VAL A 337 1.03 -11.84 20.90
CA VAL A 337 1.83 -12.93 21.47
C VAL A 337 2.96 -12.38 22.36
N HIS A 338 3.70 -11.37 21.87
CA HIS A 338 4.80 -10.74 22.61
C HIS A 338 4.30 -10.09 23.91
N GLU A 339 3.24 -9.26 23.84
CA GLU A 339 2.65 -8.61 25.00
C GLU A 339 2.12 -9.62 26.03
N THR A 340 1.58 -10.75 25.57
CA THR A 340 1.10 -11.82 26.46
C THR A 340 2.26 -12.48 27.21
N MET A 341 3.35 -12.79 26.51
CA MET A 341 4.55 -13.39 27.13
C MET A 341 5.24 -12.41 28.08
N ASP A 342 5.37 -11.14 27.66
CA ASP A 342 5.93 -10.09 28.51
C ASP A 342 5.12 -9.90 29.80
N GLY A 343 3.80 -9.82 29.68
CA GLY A 343 2.90 -9.71 30.83
C GLY A 343 3.10 -10.82 31.86
N LEU A 344 3.24 -12.08 31.40
CA LEU A 344 3.52 -13.21 32.31
C LEU A 344 4.86 -13.06 33.02
N VAL A 345 5.92 -12.75 32.26
CA VAL A 345 7.29 -12.62 32.84
C VAL A 345 7.35 -11.44 33.81
N ALA A 346 6.74 -10.29 33.45
CA ALA A 346 6.70 -9.11 34.30
C ALA A 346 5.92 -9.36 35.61
N GLU A 347 4.75 -10.03 35.54
CA GLU A 347 3.98 -10.41 36.75
C GLU A 347 4.76 -11.39 37.63
N ALA A 348 5.42 -12.38 37.05
CA ALA A 348 6.23 -13.34 37.78
C ALA A 348 7.46 -12.69 38.43
N ALA A 349 8.13 -11.78 37.74
CA ALA A 349 9.24 -10.99 38.26
C ALA A 349 8.84 -10.13 39.46
N ALA A 350 7.71 -9.40 39.35
CA ALA A 350 7.19 -8.55 40.41
C ALA A 350 6.85 -9.34 41.69
N ARG A 351 6.53 -10.62 41.54
CA ARG A 351 6.23 -11.52 42.68
C ARG A 351 7.46 -12.33 43.16
N GLY A 352 8.62 -12.20 42.53
CA GLY A 352 9.79 -13.02 42.79
C GLY A 352 9.61 -14.51 42.46
N GLN A 353 8.79 -14.79 41.47
CA GLN A 353 8.36 -16.16 41.09
C GLN A 353 8.84 -16.57 39.69
N LEU A 354 9.90 -15.92 39.18
CA LEU A 354 10.51 -16.35 37.92
C LEU A 354 11.03 -17.79 38.05
N PRO A 355 10.88 -18.63 37.02
CA PRO A 355 11.40 -20.00 37.03
C PRO A 355 12.92 -20.00 37.13
N GLY A 356 13.46 -20.74 38.10
CA GLY A 356 14.89 -20.98 38.24
C GLY A 356 15.46 -21.88 37.14
N HIS A 357 16.77 -22.20 37.29
CA HIS A 357 17.49 -22.99 36.28
C HIS A 357 16.82 -24.33 35.97
N GLY A 358 16.30 -24.47 34.78
CA GLY A 358 15.63 -25.67 34.29
C GLY A 358 14.27 -25.96 34.92
N GLN A 359 13.75 -25.06 35.76
CA GLN A 359 12.43 -25.26 36.38
C GLN A 359 11.31 -24.87 35.41
N PRO A 360 10.24 -25.68 35.36
CA PRO A 360 9.08 -25.36 34.50
C PRO A 360 8.25 -24.21 35.10
N TRP A 361 7.51 -23.55 34.25
CA TRP A 361 6.40 -22.68 34.64
C TRP A 361 5.35 -23.48 35.42
N THR A 362 4.88 -22.93 36.54
CA THR A 362 3.85 -23.57 37.36
C THR A 362 2.49 -23.63 36.64
N LEU A 363 1.61 -24.54 37.06
CA LEU A 363 0.26 -24.65 36.51
C LEU A 363 -0.52 -23.34 36.64
N ALA A 364 -0.33 -22.60 37.75
CA ALA A 364 -0.97 -21.30 37.96
C ALA A 364 -0.45 -20.23 36.97
N GLN A 365 0.85 -20.22 36.69
CA GLN A 365 1.43 -19.29 35.71
C GLN A 365 1.00 -19.65 34.27
N ARG A 366 0.88 -20.93 33.94
CA ARG A 366 0.33 -21.37 32.64
C ARG A 366 -1.13 -20.92 32.46
N ALA A 367 -1.96 -21.08 33.50
CA ALA A 367 -3.33 -20.59 33.48
C ALA A 367 -3.36 -19.08 33.29
N ARG A 368 -2.49 -18.36 34.02
CA ARG A 368 -2.40 -16.88 33.93
C ARG A 368 -1.97 -16.41 32.54
N LEU A 369 -1.07 -17.09 31.84
CA LEU A 369 -0.72 -16.76 30.46
C LEU A 369 -1.95 -16.80 29.55
N LEU A 370 -2.79 -17.84 29.67
CA LEU A 370 -3.98 -17.97 28.86
C LEU A 370 -5.01 -16.88 29.19
N GLU A 371 -5.14 -16.50 30.46
CA GLU A 371 -5.99 -15.36 30.89
C GLU A 371 -5.48 -14.04 30.30
N LEU A 372 -4.17 -13.76 30.38
CA LEU A 372 -3.56 -12.58 29.78
C LEU A 372 -3.80 -12.53 28.28
N GLY A 373 -3.68 -13.66 27.57
CA GLY A 373 -3.97 -13.73 26.15
C GLY A 373 -5.42 -13.42 25.81
N GLU A 374 -6.37 -13.81 26.68
CA GLU A 374 -7.79 -13.46 26.51
C GLU A 374 -8.04 -11.98 26.81
N GLU A 375 -7.50 -11.44 27.92
CA GLU A 375 -7.63 -10.02 28.31
C GLU A 375 -7.10 -9.10 27.20
N LEU A 376 -5.92 -9.40 26.65
CA LEU A 376 -5.31 -8.66 25.56
C LEU A 376 -6.10 -8.83 24.26
N GLY A 377 -6.60 -10.03 23.99
CA GLY A 377 -7.46 -10.31 22.84
C GLY A 377 -8.77 -9.52 22.86
N GLU A 378 -9.39 -9.36 24.02
CA GLU A 378 -10.58 -8.52 24.19
C GLU A 378 -10.28 -7.03 24.00
N ARG A 379 -9.10 -6.56 24.45
CA ARG A 379 -8.64 -5.20 24.21
C ARG A 379 -8.45 -4.95 22.70
N TYR A 380 -7.77 -5.83 21.98
CA TYR A 380 -7.58 -5.73 20.53
C TYR A 380 -8.91 -5.76 19.74
N GLU A 381 -9.89 -6.55 20.24
CA GLU A 381 -11.23 -6.58 19.65
C GLU A 381 -11.96 -5.25 19.87
N ALA A 382 -11.88 -4.67 21.06
CA ALA A 382 -12.44 -3.37 21.37
C ALA A 382 -11.79 -2.22 20.57
N GLU A 383 -10.50 -2.37 20.22
CA GLU A 383 -9.76 -1.44 19.36
C GLU A 383 -10.03 -1.65 17.85
N GLY A 384 -10.85 -2.63 17.46
CA GLY A 384 -11.20 -2.91 16.06
C GLY A 384 -10.09 -3.60 15.24
N ARG A 385 -9.02 -4.10 15.87
CA ARG A 385 -7.83 -4.68 15.22
C ARG A 385 -7.98 -6.15 14.81
N THR A 386 -9.01 -6.81 15.23
CA THR A 386 -9.19 -8.28 15.09
C THR A 386 -9.98 -8.70 13.86
N GLY A 387 -10.66 -7.76 13.19
CA GLY A 387 -11.49 -8.01 12.03
C GLY A 387 -12.82 -8.69 12.37
N HIS A 388 -13.31 -9.56 11.48
CA HIS A 388 -14.64 -10.16 11.59
C HIS A 388 -14.76 -11.09 12.82
N PRO A 389 -15.77 -10.94 13.72
CA PRO A 389 -15.86 -11.66 15.00
C PRO A 389 -15.79 -13.19 14.88
N ARG A 390 -16.40 -13.78 13.83
CA ARG A 390 -16.34 -15.26 13.62
C ARG A 390 -14.96 -15.77 13.28
N LEU A 391 -14.18 -14.97 12.54
CA LEU A 391 -12.80 -15.33 12.19
C LEU A 391 -11.89 -15.13 13.41
N TRP A 392 -12.14 -14.07 14.16
CA TRP A 392 -11.44 -13.81 15.42
C TRP A 392 -11.67 -14.90 16.45
N ALA A 393 -12.88 -15.39 16.65
CA ALA A 393 -13.16 -16.50 17.55
C ALA A 393 -12.33 -17.74 17.25
N ARG A 394 -12.14 -18.06 15.95
CA ARG A 394 -11.25 -19.16 15.52
C ARG A 394 -9.77 -18.85 15.80
N GLN A 395 -9.37 -17.59 15.59
CA GLN A 395 -7.99 -17.15 15.81
C GLN A 395 -7.65 -17.15 17.31
N ARG A 396 -8.57 -16.78 18.20
CA ARG A 396 -8.43 -16.88 19.67
C ARG A 396 -8.17 -18.32 20.11
N GLN A 397 -8.91 -19.30 19.55
CA GLN A 397 -8.67 -20.70 19.85
C GLN A 397 -7.27 -21.17 19.42
N TRP A 398 -6.83 -20.76 18.24
CA TRP A 398 -5.47 -21.01 17.77
C TRP A 398 -4.43 -20.35 18.69
N LEU A 399 -4.63 -19.10 19.10
CA LEU A 399 -3.75 -18.35 20.00
C LEU A 399 -3.57 -19.08 21.32
N ARG A 400 -4.64 -19.57 21.96
CA ARG A 400 -4.56 -20.37 23.20
C ARG A 400 -3.67 -21.60 23.04
N THR A 401 -3.83 -22.32 21.91
CA THR A 401 -3.01 -23.49 21.61
C THR A 401 -1.54 -23.13 21.42
N VAL A 402 -1.26 -22.01 20.77
CA VAL A 402 0.11 -21.51 20.57
C VAL A 402 0.74 -21.11 21.90
N LEU A 403 0.04 -20.36 22.74
CA LEU A 403 0.56 -19.90 24.05
C LEU A 403 0.88 -21.06 24.98
N ASP A 404 0.03 -22.09 25.07
CA ASP A 404 0.28 -23.28 25.88
C ASP A 404 1.48 -24.09 25.37
N ARG A 405 1.59 -24.24 24.04
CA ARG A 405 2.74 -24.87 23.38
C ARG A 405 4.03 -24.10 23.66
N MET A 406 3.98 -22.77 23.60
CA MET A 406 5.15 -21.91 23.84
C MET A 406 5.74 -22.15 25.23
N LEU A 407 4.94 -22.20 26.30
CA LEU A 407 5.46 -22.50 27.63
C LEU A 407 6.03 -23.92 27.74
N THR A 408 5.45 -24.87 27.03
CA THR A 408 5.96 -26.26 26.99
C THR A 408 7.32 -26.32 26.29
N GLU A 409 7.47 -25.63 25.17
CA GLU A 409 8.73 -25.53 24.43
C GLU A 409 9.78 -24.71 25.18
N ASP A 410 9.37 -23.66 25.90
CA ASP A 410 10.26 -22.85 26.75
C ASP A 410 10.80 -23.67 27.93
N ASP A 411 9.94 -24.41 28.61
CA ASP A 411 10.35 -25.28 29.71
C ASP A 411 11.35 -26.35 29.26
N ALA A 412 11.07 -27.02 28.15
CA ALA A 412 11.97 -28.03 27.58
C ALA A 412 13.32 -27.40 27.21
N TRP A 413 13.31 -26.24 26.56
CA TRP A 413 14.53 -25.51 26.19
C TRP A 413 15.37 -25.08 27.40
N ARG A 414 14.72 -24.50 28.41
CA ARG A 414 15.43 -24.08 29.65
C ARG A 414 15.96 -25.28 30.45
N ALA A 415 15.24 -26.38 30.45
CA ALA A 415 15.70 -27.61 31.08
C ALA A 415 16.95 -28.17 30.39
N GLU A 416 16.95 -28.24 29.06
CA GLU A 416 18.06 -28.72 28.24
C GLU A 416 19.31 -27.85 28.43
N HIS A 417 19.14 -26.51 28.46
CA HIS A 417 20.25 -25.56 28.54
C HIS A 417 20.60 -25.14 30.00
N GLY A 418 19.93 -25.69 31.01
CA GLY A 418 20.11 -25.32 32.39
C GLY A 418 19.89 -23.82 32.64
N ALA A 419 18.93 -23.22 31.97
CA ALA A 419 18.68 -21.79 31.95
C ALA A 419 17.56 -21.36 32.92
N ALA A 420 17.68 -20.15 33.48
CA ALA A 420 16.69 -19.48 34.30
C ALA A 420 16.22 -18.20 33.61
N VAL A 421 14.94 -17.87 33.73
CA VAL A 421 14.39 -16.60 33.18
C VAL A 421 14.97 -15.41 33.97
N VAL A 422 15.46 -14.40 33.26
CA VAL A 422 15.99 -13.15 33.82
C VAL A 422 15.01 -12.01 33.65
N THR A 423 14.58 -11.75 32.40
CA THR A 423 13.66 -10.66 32.06
C THR A 423 13.01 -10.90 30.73
N SER A 424 11.93 -10.14 30.47
CA SER A 424 11.36 -9.93 29.15
C SER A 424 11.45 -8.45 28.77
N GLU A 425 11.18 -8.13 27.50
CA GLU A 425 11.16 -6.75 26.95
C GLU A 425 12.39 -5.92 27.38
N LEU A 426 13.60 -6.50 27.23
CA LEU A 426 14.84 -5.79 27.55
C LEU A 426 15.03 -4.62 26.57
N ARG A 427 14.66 -3.43 27.00
CA ARG A 427 14.74 -2.19 26.22
C ARG A 427 16.14 -1.60 26.26
N PHE A 428 16.55 -0.98 25.14
CA PHE A 428 17.80 -0.23 25.01
C PHE A 428 17.64 0.92 24.01
N GLY A 429 18.29 2.05 24.24
CA GLY A 429 18.22 3.26 23.40
C GLY A 429 16.84 3.93 23.36
N MET A 430 15.96 3.60 24.30
CA MET A 430 14.60 4.13 24.39
C MET A 430 14.24 4.43 25.85
N HIS A 431 13.31 5.37 26.04
CA HIS A 431 12.76 5.71 27.38
C HIS A 431 13.81 6.01 28.44
N GLY A 432 14.93 6.65 28.07
CA GLY A 432 16.00 7.00 28.98
C GLY A 432 17.01 5.87 29.29
N VAL A 433 16.87 4.72 28.61
CA VAL A 433 17.85 3.64 28.67
C VAL A 433 18.95 3.87 27.63
N GLU A 434 20.20 3.63 28.01
CA GLU A 434 21.38 3.79 27.14
C GLU A 434 21.25 2.92 25.86
N PRO A 435 21.65 3.45 24.68
CA PRO A 435 21.69 2.68 23.45
C PRO A 435 22.80 1.63 23.47
N VAL A 436 22.70 0.66 22.58
CA VAL A 436 23.82 -0.24 22.29
C VAL A 436 24.75 0.46 21.31
N HIS A 437 26.05 0.49 21.65
CA HIS A 437 27.12 1.05 20.82
C HIS A 437 27.75 -0.04 19.97
N VAL A 438 27.86 0.19 18.67
CA VAL A 438 28.59 -0.68 17.75
C VAL A 438 29.65 0.14 17.06
N THR A 439 30.92 -0.19 17.31
CA THR A 439 32.07 0.43 16.65
C THR A 439 32.19 -0.14 15.23
N LEU A 440 32.21 0.73 14.24
CA LEU A 440 32.40 0.37 12.83
C LEU A 440 33.89 0.12 12.53
N PRO A 441 34.23 -0.53 11.39
CA PRO A 441 35.62 -0.81 11.01
C PRO A 441 36.51 0.44 10.87
N ASP A 442 35.93 1.58 10.59
CA ASP A 442 36.60 2.89 10.47
C ASP A 442 36.67 3.70 11.78
N GLY A 443 36.18 3.14 12.87
CA GLY A 443 36.19 3.76 14.22
C GLY A 443 35.00 4.67 14.51
N ARG A 444 34.08 4.89 13.58
CA ARG A 444 32.78 5.54 13.86
C ARG A 444 31.90 4.64 14.71
N GLU A 445 30.87 5.20 15.32
CA GLU A 445 29.91 4.45 16.14
C GLU A 445 28.50 4.56 15.63
N VAL A 446 27.78 3.44 15.65
CA VAL A 446 26.33 3.38 15.44
C VAL A 446 25.64 3.12 16.75
N LEU A 447 24.68 3.96 17.10
CA LEU A 447 23.84 3.78 18.27
C LEU A 447 22.58 3.00 17.89
N LEU A 448 22.34 1.88 18.57
CA LEU A 448 21.17 1.05 18.31
C LEU A 448 20.14 1.15 19.43
N ARG A 449 18.87 1.10 19.03
CA ARG A 449 17.71 1.07 19.94
C ARG A 449 16.78 -0.08 19.60
N GLY A 450 16.12 -0.63 20.63
CA GLY A 450 15.17 -1.73 20.44
C GLY A 450 14.73 -2.35 21.74
N SER A 451 14.06 -3.50 21.62
CA SER A 451 13.71 -4.35 22.75
C SER A 451 13.94 -5.80 22.38
N ALA A 452 14.59 -6.57 23.24
CA ALA A 452 14.73 -8.02 23.11
C ALA A 452 13.62 -8.71 23.91
N ASP A 453 12.93 -9.68 23.32
CA ASP A 453 11.70 -10.24 23.88
C ASP A 453 11.94 -10.98 25.20
N LYS A 454 13.04 -11.74 25.31
CA LYS A 454 13.33 -12.53 26.51
C LYS A 454 14.83 -12.73 26.69
N VAL A 455 15.29 -12.68 27.95
CA VAL A 455 16.66 -13.01 28.35
C VAL A 455 16.62 -14.09 29.43
N ASP A 456 17.40 -15.15 29.22
CA ASP A 456 17.64 -16.21 30.17
C ASP A 456 19.12 -16.26 30.52
N ARG A 457 19.46 -16.85 31.68
CA ARG A 457 20.84 -17.08 32.17
C ARG A 457 21.08 -18.55 32.42
N ARG A 458 22.13 -19.10 31.83
CA ARG A 458 22.57 -20.45 32.06
C ARG A 458 23.31 -20.57 33.41
N ARG A 459 23.51 -21.81 33.90
CA ARG A 459 24.24 -22.07 35.17
C ARG A 459 25.69 -21.63 35.13
N ASP A 460 26.33 -21.60 33.97
CA ASP A 460 27.70 -21.11 33.77
C ASP A 460 27.80 -19.56 33.71
N GLY A 461 26.67 -18.87 33.84
CA GLY A 461 26.59 -17.41 33.78
C GLY A 461 26.37 -16.86 32.36
N SER A 462 26.51 -17.66 31.33
CA SER A 462 26.24 -17.22 29.93
C SER A 462 24.78 -16.85 29.72
N LEU A 463 24.52 -15.97 28.76
CA LEU A 463 23.19 -15.44 28.47
C LEU A 463 22.61 -16.05 27.21
N LEU A 464 21.30 -16.27 27.23
CA LEU A 464 20.48 -16.62 26.08
C LEU A 464 19.50 -15.49 25.80
N VAL A 465 19.49 -14.98 24.58
CA VAL A 465 18.57 -13.91 24.16
C VAL A 465 17.64 -14.44 23.11
N THR A 466 16.36 -14.34 23.35
CA THR A 466 15.34 -14.87 22.46
C THR A 466 14.55 -13.74 21.83
N ASP A 467 14.37 -13.83 20.51
CA ASP A 467 13.43 -13.03 19.73
C ASP A 467 12.34 -13.97 19.18
N ILE A 468 11.09 -13.72 19.56
CA ILE A 468 9.95 -14.57 19.24
C ILE A 468 9.40 -14.18 17.85
N LYS A 469 9.19 -15.16 16.99
CA LYS A 469 8.65 -14.95 15.65
C LYS A 469 7.37 -15.77 15.43
N THR A 470 6.29 -15.10 15.07
CA THR A 470 5.03 -15.74 14.68
C THR A 470 4.96 -16.05 13.18
N GLY A 471 5.91 -15.52 12.40
CA GLY A 471 6.05 -15.69 10.95
C GLY A 471 6.65 -17.05 10.55
N ARG A 472 7.00 -17.17 9.25
CA ARG A 472 7.59 -18.39 8.68
C ARG A 472 9.10 -18.42 8.84
N LYS A 473 9.66 -19.62 9.10
CA LYS A 473 11.10 -19.85 9.24
C LYS A 473 11.88 -19.72 7.91
N GLY A 474 11.20 -19.91 6.77
CA GLY A 474 11.87 -19.95 5.47
C GLY A 474 12.68 -18.69 5.11
N SER A 475 12.28 -17.50 5.57
CA SER A 475 13.00 -16.24 5.36
C SER A 475 14.27 -16.07 6.19
N PHE A 476 14.65 -17.07 6.98
CA PHE A 476 15.85 -17.10 7.82
C PHE A 476 16.86 -18.18 7.35
N LYS A 477 16.57 -18.84 6.25
CA LYS A 477 17.46 -19.82 5.64
C LYS A 477 18.74 -19.13 5.14
N GLY A 478 19.88 -19.70 5.45
CA GLY A 478 21.20 -19.15 5.08
C GLY A 478 21.87 -18.34 6.19
N MET A 479 21.23 -18.12 7.36
CA MET A 479 21.89 -17.47 8.50
C MET A 479 23.08 -18.25 9.07
N GLU A 480 23.21 -19.53 8.73
CA GLU A 480 24.36 -20.36 9.08
C GLU A 480 25.62 -19.93 8.28
N ASP A 481 25.41 -19.46 7.03
CA ASP A 481 26.47 -19.00 6.14
C ASP A 481 26.75 -17.50 6.27
N ASP A 482 25.69 -16.68 6.41
CA ASP A 482 25.77 -15.25 6.65
C ASP A 482 24.88 -14.86 7.85
N PRO A 483 25.46 -14.55 9.04
CA PRO A 483 24.72 -14.29 10.27
C PRO A 483 23.79 -13.08 10.21
N VAL A 484 23.99 -12.20 9.23
CA VAL A 484 23.19 -10.99 9.01
C VAL A 484 22.33 -11.07 7.74
N LEU A 485 22.44 -12.16 7.01
CA LEU A 485 21.68 -12.47 5.78
C LEU A 485 21.61 -11.27 4.82
N GLY A 486 22.77 -10.75 4.41
CA GLY A 486 22.88 -9.58 3.56
C GLY A 486 22.26 -8.30 4.16
N GLY A 487 22.29 -8.16 5.48
CA GLY A 487 21.73 -7.01 6.20
C GLY A 487 20.23 -7.08 6.47
N SER A 488 19.55 -8.17 6.07
CA SER A 488 18.12 -8.33 6.31
C SER A 488 17.77 -8.91 7.69
N LYS A 489 18.76 -9.32 8.49
CA LYS A 489 18.63 -9.88 9.85
C LYS A 489 19.68 -9.28 10.78
N LEU A 490 19.35 -8.17 11.41
CA LEU A 490 20.25 -7.38 12.25
C LEU A 490 19.87 -7.38 13.73
N GLN A 491 18.75 -7.98 14.11
CA GLN A 491 18.21 -7.93 15.46
C GLN A 491 19.06 -8.73 16.46
N LEU A 492 19.43 -9.98 16.13
CA LEU A 492 20.09 -10.86 17.11
C LEU A 492 21.42 -10.32 17.63
N PRO A 493 22.35 -9.79 16.81
CA PRO A 493 23.58 -9.21 17.35
C PRO A 493 23.32 -8.00 18.25
N ALA A 494 22.37 -7.11 17.88
CA ALA A 494 22.00 -5.97 18.71
C ALA A 494 21.43 -6.39 20.06
N TYR A 495 20.55 -7.38 20.07
CA TYR A 495 19.90 -7.90 21.28
C TYR A 495 20.91 -8.62 22.19
N ALA A 496 21.85 -9.37 21.62
CA ALA A 496 22.93 -10.00 22.35
C ALA A 496 23.84 -8.97 23.05
N LEU A 497 24.19 -7.89 22.36
CA LEU A 497 24.95 -6.78 22.94
C LEU A 497 24.18 -6.09 24.07
N ALA A 498 22.88 -5.84 23.88
CA ALA A 498 22.01 -5.26 24.89
C ALA A 498 21.95 -6.13 26.15
N ALA A 499 21.77 -7.44 25.99
CA ALA A 499 21.73 -8.37 27.12
C ALA A 499 23.07 -8.46 27.84
N ARG A 500 24.18 -8.46 27.10
CA ARG A 500 25.53 -8.42 27.68
C ARG A 500 25.75 -7.16 28.51
N ALA A 501 25.34 -6.00 28.00
CA ALA A 501 25.48 -4.73 28.70
C ALA A 501 24.62 -4.67 29.98
N ALA A 502 23.37 -5.18 29.91
CA ALA A 502 22.46 -5.09 31.05
C ALA A 502 22.66 -6.18 32.10
N HIS A 503 23.07 -7.38 31.71
CA HIS A 503 23.08 -8.55 32.59
C HIS A 503 24.41 -9.31 32.63
N GLY A 504 25.42 -8.86 31.90
CA GLY A 504 26.77 -9.43 31.87
C GLY A 504 27.86 -8.47 32.39
N ASP A 505 29.11 -8.77 32.07
CA ASP A 505 30.30 -8.01 32.45
C ASP A 505 31.17 -7.61 31.24
N GLY A 506 30.61 -7.52 30.07
CA GLY A 506 31.33 -7.19 28.84
C GLY A 506 32.03 -8.38 28.17
N GLN A 507 32.46 -9.38 28.95
CA GLN A 507 33.06 -10.63 28.45
C GLN A 507 32.08 -11.82 28.49
N THR A 508 30.94 -11.66 29.15
CA THR A 508 29.93 -12.71 29.29
C THR A 508 29.55 -13.29 27.92
N PRO A 509 29.68 -14.60 27.73
CA PRO A 509 29.22 -15.23 26.48
C PRO A 509 27.72 -15.07 26.30
N VAL A 510 27.30 -14.72 25.10
CA VAL A 510 25.89 -14.56 24.75
C VAL A 510 25.58 -15.35 23.48
N GLU A 511 24.49 -16.06 23.51
CA GLU A 511 23.87 -16.68 22.37
C GLU A 511 22.51 -16.06 22.15
N ALA A 512 22.23 -15.61 20.93
CA ALA A 512 20.94 -15.09 20.54
C ALA A 512 20.21 -16.08 19.64
N LEU A 513 18.88 -16.07 19.67
CA LEU A 513 18.10 -16.98 18.85
C LEU A 513 16.77 -16.37 18.42
N TYR A 514 16.34 -16.74 17.22
CA TYR A 514 14.96 -16.61 16.78
C TYR A 514 14.18 -17.86 17.19
N TRP A 515 13.06 -17.65 17.87
CA TRP A 515 12.14 -18.74 18.26
C TRP A 515 10.84 -18.62 17.48
N PHE A 516 10.55 -19.60 16.63
CA PHE A 516 9.35 -19.64 15.80
C PHE A 516 8.21 -20.30 16.56
N ALA A 517 7.27 -19.47 17.03
CA ALA A 517 6.12 -19.90 17.82
C ALA A 517 4.80 -19.94 17.02
N GLY A 518 4.81 -19.57 15.74
CA GLY A 518 3.64 -19.48 14.87
C GLY A 518 3.27 -20.82 14.19
N LYS A 519 3.14 -20.75 12.86
CA LYS A 519 2.84 -21.93 12.01
C LYS A 519 4.02 -22.87 11.87
N ASP A 520 5.22 -22.31 11.83
CA ASP A 520 6.48 -23.06 11.87
C ASP A 520 6.91 -23.20 13.33
N SER A 521 7.72 -24.20 13.61
CA SER A 521 8.33 -24.43 14.93
C SER A 521 9.84 -24.52 14.82
N GLY A 522 10.51 -24.36 15.95
CA GLY A 522 11.97 -24.50 16.04
C GLY A 522 12.70 -23.19 16.30
N ARG A 523 14.02 -23.26 16.28
CA ARG A 523 14.90 -22.14 16.61
C ARG A 523 15.99 -21.98 15.55
N VAL A 524 16.48 -20.75 15.40
CA VAL A 524 17.70 -20.41 14.66
C VAL A 524 18.61 -19.71 15.64
N GLN A 525 19.78 -20.28 15.91
CA GLN A 525 20.72 -19.84 16.94
C GLN A 525 21.87 -19.08 16.32
N LEU A 526 22.35 -18.07 17.02
CA LEU A 526 23.51 -17.26 16.63
C LEU A 526 24.36 -16.96 17.86
N PRO A 527 25.51 -17.62 18.05
CA PRO A 527 26.46 -17.26 19.08
C PRO A 527 27.13 -15.91 18.74
N LEU A 528 27.28 -15.03 19.73
CA LEU A 528 27.91 -13.73 19.52
C LEU A 528 29.46 -13.89 19.55
N THR A 529 30.00 -14.39 18.45
CA THR A 529 31.45 -14.53 18.24
C THR A 529 32.06 -13.26 17.66
N GLU A 530 33.38 -13.15 17.72
CA GLU A 530 34.12 -12.03 17.12
C GLU A 530 33.86 -11.93 15.60
N ALA A 531 33.83 -13.06 14.88
CA ALA A 531 33.51 -13.11 13.45
C ALA A 531 32.09 -12.59 13.13
N VAL A 532 31.08 -12.96 13.96
CA VAL A 532 29.72 -12.44 13.83
C VAL A 532 29.70 -10.93 14.04
N MET A 533 30.41 -10.44 15.06
CA MET A 533 30.47 -9.01 15.35
C MET A 533 31.20 -8.22 14.27
N GLN A 534 32.28 -8.76 13.72
CA GLN A 534 32.99 -8.15 12.60
C GLN A 534 32.05 -8.04 11.38
N ARG A 535 31.42 -9.14 10.98
CA ARG A 535 30.45 -9.16 9.87
C ARG A 535 29.28 -8.20 10.10
N TYR A 536 28.81 -8.12 11.33
CA TYR A 536 27.75 -7.18 11.73
C TYR A 536 28.18 -5.72 11.56
N ALA A 537 29.35 -5.35 12.08
CA ALA A 537 29.90 -3.99 11.99
C ALA A 537 30.18 -3.58 10.53
N GLU A 538 30.75 -4.46 9.71
CA GLU A 538 30.96 -4.25 8.27
C GLU A 538 29.62 -3.99 7.56
N THR A 539 28.60 -4.79 7.86
CA THR A 539 27.26 -4.63 7.26
C THR A 539 26.63 -3.30 7.69
N LEU A 540 26.69 -2.96 8.99
CA LEU A 540 26.18 -1.68 9.46
C LEU A 540 26.87 -0.50 8.78
N ALA A 541 28.19 -0.53 8.58
CA ALA A 541 28.93 0.50 7.88
C ALA A 541 28.39 0.74 6.48
N LEU A 542 28.21 -0.33 5.69
CA LEU A 542 27.66 -0.23 4.34
C LEU A 542 26.26 0.37 4.31
N LEU A 543 25.39 -0.04 5.25
CA LEU A 543 24.00 0.45 5.28
C LEU A 543 23.93 1.92 5.70
N VAL A 544 24.64 2.33 6.76
CA VAL A 544 24.61 3.72 7.23
C VAL A 544 25.27 4.66 6.23
N ASP A 545 26.32 4.23 5.53
CA ASP A 545 26.98 4.99 4.48
C ASP A 545 26.07 5.16 3.26
N GLY A 546 25.32 4.12 2.87
CA GLY A 546 24.35 4.20 1.81
C GLY A 546 23.25 5.21 2.10
N ILE A 547 22.73 5.22 3.33
CA ILE A 547 21.72 6.18 3.79
C ILE A 547 22.29 7.61 3.81
N ALA A 548 23.46 7.81 4.39
CA ALA A 548 24.09 9.13 4.49
C ALA A 548 24.45 9.71 3.10
N ARG A 549 24.88 8.87 2.16
CA ARG A 549 25.15 9.26 0.77
C ARG A 549 23.89 9.53 -0.06
N GLY A 550 22.71 9.19 0.45
CA GLY A 550 21.44 9.42 -0.24
C GLY A 550 21.13 8.40 -1.33
N ALA A 551 21.55 7.16 -1.19
CA ALA A 551 21.30 6.10 -2.15
C ALA A 551 20.01 5.33 -1.81
N PHE A 552 18.91 5.64 -2.49
CA PHE A 552 17.59 5.03 -2.24
C PHE A 552 16.98 4.36 -3.48
N PRO A 553 17.70 3.43 -4.17
CA PRO A 553 17.19 2.77 -5.35
C PRO A 553 15.97 1.89 -5.02
N GLN A 554 15.09 1.73 -6.02
CA GLN A 554 14.05 0.71 -5.99
C GLN A 554 14.71 -0.65 -6.28
N ARG A 555 14.71 -1.55 -5.30
CA ARG A 555 15.24 -2.89 -5.48
C ARG A 555 14.10 -3.87 -5.74
N ALA A 556 14.10 -4.48 -6.93
CA ALA A 556 13.20 -5.58 -7.24
C ALA A 556 13.87 -6.94 -6.96
N PRO A 557 13.18 -7.93 -6.39
CA PRO A 557 13.72 -9.28 -6.20
C PRO A 557 14.00 -9.97 -7.54
N LYS A 558 14.90 -10.97 -7.54
CA LYS A 558 15.24 -11.76 -8.75
C LYS A 558 14.01 -12.46 -9.34
N THR A 559 13.15 -12.99 -8.48
CA THR A 559 11.89 -13.61 -8.86
C THR A 559 10.74 -12.77 -8.32
N ALA A 560 9.74 -12.54 -9.16
CA ALA A 560 8.49 -11.95 -8.70
C ALA A 560 7.78 -12.95 -7.79
N ASP A 561 7.78 -12.69 -6.50
CA ASP A 561 6.94 -13.41 -5.56
C ASP A 561 5.67 -12.61 -5.24
N PHE A 562 4.76 -13.24 -4.56
CA PHE A 562 3.46 -12.64 -4.25
C PHE A 562 3.59 -11.48 -3.25
N SER A 563 4.58 -11.52 -2.36
CA SER A 563 4.81 -10.47 -1.37
C SER A 563 5.36 -9.20 -2.00
N TYR A 564 6.22 -9.33 -3.02
CA TYR A 564 6.73 -8.19 -3.76
C TYR A 564 5.64 -7.49 -4.59
N THR A 565 4.77 -8.26 -5.24
CA THR A 565 3.66 -7.67 -6.03
C THR A 565 2.66 -6.88 -5.17
N GLN A 566 2.65 -7.13 -3.87
CA GLN A 566 1.83 -6.42 -2.88
C GLN A 566 2.59 -5.31 -2.14
N CYS A 567 3.84 -5.04 -2.51
CA CYS A 567 4.63 -3.98 -1.88
C CYS A 567 4.05 -2.60 -2.20
N SER A 568 3.47 -1.94 -1.22
CA SER A 568 2.89 -0.61 -1.35
C SER A 568 3.91 0.48 -1.73
N ALA A 569 5.20 0.27 -1.42
CA ALA A 569 6.25 1.22 -1.77
C ALA A 569 6.67 1.12 -3.26
N CYS A 570 6.73 -0.10 -3.82
CA CYS A 570 7.24 -0.33 -5.17
C CYS A 570 6.13 -0.58 -6.20
N ASN A 571 4.95 -0.97 -5.75
CA ASN A 571 3.80 -1.26 -6.61
C ASN A 571 2.49 -0.76 -5.95
N PRO A 572 2.37 0.53 -5.65
CA PRO A 572 1.23 1.07 -4.90
C PRO A 572 -0.09 0.86 -5.63
N ASP A 573 -0.07 0.88 -6.96
CA ASP A 573 -1.27 0.78 -7.80
C ASP A 573 -1.60 -0.66 -8.23
N GLY A 574 -0.75 -1.64 -7.89
CA GLY A 574 -0.88 -3.00 -8.38
C GLY A 574 -0.70 -3.16 -9.89
N LEU A 575 -0.09 -2.18 -10.56
CA LEU A 575 0.10 -2.18 -12.03
C LEU A 575 1.22 -3.10 -12.52
N GLY A 576 2.01 -3.63 -11.61
CA GLY A 576 3.15 -4.47 -11.92
C GLY A 576 4.49 -3.82 -11.61
N HIS A 577 5.57 -4.55 -11.84
CA HIS A 577 6.92 -4.16 -11.41
C HIS A 577 8.02 -4.55 -12.41
N ALA A 578 7.66 -4.92 -13.63
CA ALA A 578 8.62 -5.30 -14.68
C ALA A 578 9.65 -4.19 -14.92
N ASP A 579 9.19 -2.95 -15.11
CA ASP A 579 10.05 -1.80 -15.34
C ASP A 579 10.99 -1.53 -14.14
N ILE A 580 10.52 -1.77 -12.91
CA ILE A 580 11.33 -1.61 -11.70
C ILE A 580 12.45 -2.65 -11.69
N ARG A 581 12.14 -3.88 -12.08
CA ARG A 581 13.12 -4.97 -12.18
C ARG A 581 14.18 -4.69 -13.24
N GLU A 582 13.75 -4.30 -14.42
CA GLU A 582 14.66 -3.92 -15.51
C GLU A 582 15.57 -2.77 -15.10
N ARG A 583 14.97 -1.75 -14.45
CA ARG A 583 15.71 -0.59 -13.97
C ARG A 583 16.73 -0.96 -12.89
N TRP A 584 16.35 -1.80 -11.92
CA TRP A 584 17.29 -2.31 -10.91
C TRP A 584 18.46 -3.08 -11.56
N VAL A 585 18.17 -3.97 -12.48
CA VAL A 585 19.21 -4.75 -13.20
C VAL A 585 20.18 -3.84 -13.94
N ALA A 586 19.68 -2.77 -14.58
CA ALA A 586 20.52 -1.81 -15.30
C ALA A 586 21.42 -0.98 -14.37
N LEU A 587 20.96 -0.70 -13.14
CA LEU A 587 21.66 0.22 -12.23
C LEU A 587 22.52 -0.45 -11.16
N ARG A 588 22.22 -1.69 -10.77
CA ARG A 588 22.83 -2.36 -9.62
C ARG A 588 24.35 -2.50 -9.67
N THR A 589 24.94 -2.39 -10.87
CA THR A 589 26.40 -2.46 -11.09
C THR A 589 27.07 -1.09 -11.18
N THR A 590 26.30 0.02 -11.03
CA THR A 590 26.88 1.37 -11.04
C THR A 590 27.76 1.58 -9.80
N PRO A 591 28.80 2.43 -9.88
CA PRO A 591 29.71 2.66 -8.77
C PRO A 591 29.02 3.08 -7.47
N GLU A 592 27.95 3.88 -7.57
CA GLU A 592 27.20 4.39 -6.41
C GLU A 592 26.44 3.29 -5.67
N LEU A 593 26.09 2.19 -6.34
CA LEU A 593 25.31 1.07 -5.80
C LEU A 593 26.13 -0.20 -5.58
N GLN A 594 27.41 -0.23 -6.01
CA GLN A 594 28.24 -1.42 -5.99
C GLN A 594 28.36 -2.04 -4.59
N ASP A 595 28.60 -1.23 -3.55
CA ASP A 595 28.74 -1.69 -2.17
C ASP A 595 27.43 -2.33 -1.68
N TYR A 596 26.30 -1.66 -1.93
CA TYR A 596 24.98 -2.16 -1.56
C TYR A 596 24.65 -3.46 -2.33
N THR A 597 24.93 -3.50 -3.65
CA THR A 597 24.70 -4.69 -4.45
C THR A 597 25.56 -5.86 -4.00
N GLY A 598 26.84 -5.60 -3.66
CA GLY A 598 27.75 -6.61 -3.10
C GLY A 598 27.24 -7.20 -1.78
N LEU A 599 26.54 -6.42 -0.99
CA LEU A 599 25.93 -6.90 0.24
C LEU A 599 24.70 -7.78 -0.01
N VAL A 600 23.79 -7.35 -0.91
CA VAL A 600 22.44 -7.95 -1.03
C VAL A 600 22.28 -8.90 -2.22
N GLU A 601 23.11 -8.77 -3.26
CA GLU A 601 23.12 -9.59 -4.48
C GLU A 601 24.57 -9.81 -4.98
N PRO A 602 25.46 -10.44 -4.19
CA PRO A 602 26.89 -10.56 -4.53
C PRO A 602 27.13 -11.21 -5.89
N ASP A 603 26.28 -12.17 -6.27
CA ASP A 603 26.38 -12.84 -7.59
C ASP A 603 26.21 -11.87 -8.77
N ALA A 604 25.55 -10.72 -8.55
CA ALA A 604 25.35 -9.74 -9.61
C ALA A 604 26.64 -8.98 -9.99
N LEU A 605 27.63 -8.97 -9.11
CA LEU A 605 28.95 -8.38 -9.32
C LEU A 605 30.01 -9.40 -9.74
N ALA A 606 29.74 -10.70 -9.60
CA ALA A 606 30.59 -11.73 -10.20
C ALA A 606 30.54 -11.62 -11.72
N ALA A 607 31.68 -11.72 -12.39
CA ALA A 607 31.72 -11.69 -13.85
C ALA A 607 30.76 -12.75 -14.44
N PRO A 608 30.06 -12.46 -15.55
CA PRO A 608 29.20 -13.45 -16.15
C PRO A 608 30.05 -14.69 -16.46
N ALA A 609 29.63 -15.84 -15.92
CA ALA A 609 30.14 -17.12 -16.40
C ALA A 609 29.86 -17.13 -17.90
N GLU A 610 30.92 -17.24 -18.72
CA GLU A 610 30.80 -17.33 -20.17
C GLU A 610 29.83 -18.46 -20.51
N GLY A 611 28.68 -18.12 -21.08
CA GLY A 611 27.79 -19.05 -21.79
C GLY A 611 26.56 -19.54 -21.04
N GLU A 612 25.53 -18.70 -20.89
CA GLU A 612 24.17 -19.19 -21.04
C GLU A 612 23.59 -18.51 -22.28
N GLY A 613 23.63 -19.28 -23.36
CA GLY A 613 23.05 -18.92 -24.64
C GLY A 613 21.53 -18.69 -24.48
N GLU A 614 21.06 -17.69 -25.19
CA GLU A 614 19.68 -17.51 -25.56
C GLU A 614 19.08 -18.85 -26.01
N ASP A 615 18.26 -19.47 -25.19
CA ASP A 615 17.25 -20.39 -25.68
C ASP A 615 15.89 -19.72 -25.45
N GLY A 616 15.30 -19.42 -26.62
CA GLY A 616 14.10 -18.68 -26.78
C GLY A 616 12.83 -19.39 -26.25
N VAL A 617 11.84 -18.64 -25.98
CA VAL A 617 10.52 -18.57 -26.70
C VAL A 617 9.80 -17.32 -26.19
#